data_80a2a35ba0170f2b6f6808e11bd989b0
#
_entry.id   80a2a35ba0170f2b6f6808e11bd989b0
#
_cell.length_a   1.000
_cell.length_b   1.000
_cell.length_c   1.000
_cell.angle_alpha   90.00
_cell.angle_beta   90.00
_cell.angle_gamma   90.00
#
_symmetry.space_group_name_H-M   'P 1'
#
loop_
_entity.id
_entity.type
_entity.pdbx_description
1 polymer ?
#
loop_
_entity_poly.entity_id
_entity_poly.type
_entity_poly.pdbx_seq_one_letter_code
_entity_poly.pdbx_strand_id
1 'polypeptide(L)'
;MQIEHKPTRYWHILDDGRIQCDLCPRYCRLREGQRGLCFVRMRENDQVVLTTWGRSSGFCVDPIEKKPLNHFHPGTPILSFGTAGCNLACKFCQNWDISKSRETDILGSTATPDMLAEAARQLDCMSIAFTYNDPVIFHEYAVDVAQAAREKGVYSVAVTAGYICEEPRREFFRYMDAANVDLKAFTDAFYRKLCGAGLSDVLDTLLYIRHETDTWLELTTLLIPGRNDGDRELEAMCRWIVDELGPDVPIHFSAFHPDWKMKDVPATAPATLTRARRIAMAHGIRYAYTGNVHDPAGGSTFCYQCGSLLIGRDWYELGEWQLDADGRCGNCAAACAGHFDASPGKWGRKRMPVLLSG
;
A
#
# COMPACT_ATOMS: atom_id res chain seq x y z
N MET A 1 -24.80 -20.22 3.47
CA MET A 1 -24.71 -19.52 2.19
C MET A 1 -23.62 -20.20 1.37
N GLN A 2 -23.92 -20.72 0.18
CA GLN A 2 -22.87 -21.23 -0.70
C GLN A 2 -21.93 -20.08 -1.05
N ILE A 3 -20.62 -20.28 -0.88
CA ILE A 3 -19.61 -19.29 -1.25
C ILE A 3 -19.56 -19.29 -2.78
N GLU A 4 -20.15 -18.27 -3.39
CA GLU A 4 -20.13 -18.10 -4.83
C GLU A 4 -18.76 -17.56 -5.23
N HIS A 5 -18.02 -18.31 -6.07
CA HIS A 5 -16.77 -17.84 -6.63
C HIS A 5 -17.06 -16.79 -7.72
N LYS A 6 -16.39 -15.65 -7.66
CA LYS A 6 -16.59 -14.56 -8.62
C LYS A 6 -15.77 -14.79 -9.89
N PRO A 7 -16.34 -14.82 -11.10
CA PRO A 7 -15.59 -14.80 -12.34
C PRO A 7 -14.63 -13.59 -12.39
N THR A 8 -13.42 -13.82 -12.91
CA THR A 8 -12.39 -12.77 -12.97
C THR A 8 -12.11 -12.34 -14.41
N ARG A 9 -11.37 -11.24 -14.53
CA ARG A 9 -10.81 -10.72 -15.77
C ARG A 9 -9.32 -11.06 -15.86
N TYR A 10 -8.69 -10.68 -16.96
CA TYR A 10 -7.25 -10.76 -17.17
C TYR A 10 -6.71 -12.20 -17.10
N TRP A 11 -7.18 -13.02 -18.03
CA TRP A 11 -6.67 -14.35 -18.28
C TRP A 11 -7.00 -14.79 -19.73
N HIS A 12 -6.26 -15.75 -20.25
CA HIS A 12 -6.54 -16.36 -21.54
C HIS A 12 -6.20 -17.85 -21.55
N ILE A 13 -6.75 -18.59 -22.52
CA ILE A 13 -6.48 -20.01 -22.72
C ILE A 13 -5.22 -20.15 -23.58
N LEU A 14 -4.29 -21.00 -23.14
CA LEU A 14 -3.07 -21.36 -23.87
C LEU A 14 -3.34 -22.51 -24.85
N ASP A 15 -2.46 -22.67 -25.86
CA ASP A 15 -2.54 -23.73 -26.87
C ASP A 15 -2.56 -25.15 -26.26
N ASP A 16 -1.96 -25.34 -25.10
CA ASP A 16 -1.94 -26.61 -24.36
C ASP A 16 -3.18 -26.83 -23.46
N GLY A 17 -4.17 -25.98 -23.57
CA GLY A 17 -5.43 -26.04 -22.82
C GLY A 17 -5.36 -25.58 -21.38
N ARG A 18 -4.20 -25.09 -20.89
CA ARG A 18 -4.11 -24.40 -19.60
C ARG A 18 -4.66 -22.98 -19.72
N ILE A 19 -5.05 -22.38 -18.59
CA ILE A 19 -5.37 -20.96 -18.54
C ILE A 19 -4.21 -20.20 -17.91
N GLN A 20 -3.74 -19.14 -18.57
CA GLN A 20 -2.80 -18.20 -17.97
C GLN A 20 -3.54 -17.03 -17.31
N CYS A 21 -3.21 -16.74 -16.05
CA CYS A 21 -3.67 -15.55 -15.36
C CYS A 21 -2.71 -14.40 -15.66
N ASP A 22 -3.21 -13.31 -16.23
CA ASP A 22 -2.46 -12.14 -16.70
C ASP A 22 -2.58 -10.94 -15.75
N LEU A 23 -3.09 -11.16 -14.53
CA LEU A 23 -3.28 -10.11 -13.55
C LEU A 23 -1.96 -9.51 -13.04
N CYS A 24 -0.97 -10.34 -12.80
CA CYS A 24 0.34 -9.93 -12.32
C CYS A 24 1.47 -10.67 -13.04
N PRO A 25 2.71 -10.15 -13.02
CA PRO A 25 3.85 -10.74 -13.75
C PRO A 25 4.30 -12.13 -13.25
N ARG A 26 3.44 -12.84 -12.52
CA ARG A 26 3.57 -14.27 -12.21
C ARG A 26 3.17 -15.14 -13.37
N TYR A 27 2.23 -14.69 -14.19
CA TYR A 27 1.69 -15.42 -15.33
C TYR A 27 1.38 -16.88 -15.00
N CYS A 28 0.64 -17.09 -13.91
CA CYS A 28 0.33 -18.43 -13.42
C CYS A 28 -0.45 -19.22 -14.47
N ARG A 29 0.06 -20.40 -14.86
CA ARG A 29 -0.55 -21.31 -15.83
C ARG A 29 -1.30 -22.41 -15.09
N LEU A 30 -2.61 -22.40 -15.17
CA LEU A 30 -3.50 -23.16 -14.32
C LEU A 30 -4.18 -24.30 -15.08
N ARG A 31 -4.17 -25.50 -14.49
CA ARG A 31 -5.04 -26.63 -14.84
C ARG A 31 -6.34 -26.53 -14.06
N GLU A 32 -7.34 -27.31 -14.45
CA GLU A 32 -8.61 -27.39 -13.73
C GLU A 32 -8.41 -27.63 -12.23
N GLY A 33 -9.10 -26.86 -11.38
CA GLY A 33 -8.99 -26.88 -9.91
C GLY A 33 -7.69 -26.30 -9.35
N GLN A 34 -6.70 -25.91 -10.18
CA GLN A 34 -5.43 -25.39 -9.73
C GLN A 34 -5.53 -23.90 -9.33
N ARG A 35 -4.89 -23.56 -8.22
CA ARG A 35 -4.76 -22.19 -7.72
C ARG A 35 -3.46 -21.54 -8.16
N GLY A 36 -3.50 -20.25 -8.41
CA GLY A 36 -2.30 -19.42 -8.62
C GLY A 36 -1.43 -19.31 -7.36
N LEU A 37 -0.23 -18.72 -7.50
CA LEU A 37 0.66 -18.49 -6.37
C LEU A 37 -0.02 -17.69 -5.24
N CYS A 38 -0.87 -16.75 -5.59
CA CYS A 38 -1.64 -15.93 -4.65
C CYS A 38 -2.66 -16.69 -3.84
N PHE A 39 -2.96 -17.95 -4.19
CA PHE A 39 -3.93 -18.85 -3.58
C PHE A 39 -5.41 -18.50 -3.86
N VAL A 40 -5.76 -17.27 -4.05
CA VAL A 40 -7.17 -16.81 -4.11
C VAL A 40 -7.76 -16.84 -5.53
N ARG A 41 -6.92 -16.90 -6.56
CA ARG A 41 -7.35 -17.09 -7.95
C ARG A 41 -7.20 -18.55 -8.36
N MET A 42 -8.24 -19.15 -8.89
CA MET A 42 -8.31 -20.57 -9.22
C MET A 42 -8.95 -20.77 -10.59
N ARG A 43 -8.51 -21.79 -11.34
CA ARG A 43 -9.26 -22.24 -12.52
C ARG A 43 -10.44 -23.09 -12.07
N GLU A 44 -11.61 -22.75 -12.53
CA GLU A 44 -12.85 -23.47 -12.31
C GLU A 44 -13.72 -23.38 -13.58
N ASN A 45 -14.01 -24.50 -14.20
CA ASN A 45 -14.73 -24.55 -15.48
C ASN A 45 -14.10 -23.60 -16.48
N ASP A 46 -13.36 -23.75 -17.33
CA ASP A 46 -12.70 -22.92 -18.36
C ASP A 46 -12.58 -21.40 -18.07
N GLN A 47 -12.51 -20.98 -16.82
CA GLN A 47 -12.31 -19.60 -16.41
C GLN A 47 -11.44 -19.50 -15.14
N VAL A 48 -10.91 -18.29 -14.85
CA VAL A 48 -10.30 -17.99 -13.56
C VAL A 48 -11.32 -17.30 -12.67
N VAL A 49 -11.46 -17.79 -11.45
CA VAL A 49 -12.36 -17.26 -10.43
C VAL A 49 -11.61 -16.70 -9.24
N LEU A 50 -12.16 -15.67 -8.60
CA LEU A 50 -11.74 -15.16 -7.31
C LEU A 50 -12.53 -15.83 -6.20
N THR A 51 -11.86 -16.63 -5.37
CA THR A 51 -12.49 -17.42 -4.31
C THR A 51 -12.69 -16.63 -3.01
N THR A 52 -12.24 -15.38 -2.96
CA THR A 52 -12.31 -14.53 -1.76
C THR A 52 -13.11 -13.25 -1.98
N TRP A 53 -13.88 -13.15 -3.06
CA TRP A 53 -14.76 -12.01 -3.26
C TRP A 53 -15.79 -11.91 -2.14
N GLY A 54 -15.96 -10.72 -1.57
CA GLY A 54 -16.85 -10.52 -0.43
C GLY A 54 -16.35 -11.10 0.90
N ARG A 55 -15.09 -11.57 0.98
CA ARG A 55 -14.53 -12.21 2.18
C ARG A 55 -13.25 -11.53 2.63
N SER A 56 -13.10 -11.37 3.95
CA SER A 56 -11.95 -10.74 4.58
C SER A 56 -11.49 -11.52 5.81
N SER A 57 -10.22 -11.36 6.17
CA SER A 57 -9.64 -11.77 7.46
C SER A 57 -10.06 -10.86 8.63
N GLY A 58 -10.82 -9.80 8.36
CA GLY A 58 -11.35 -8.85 9.32
C GLY A 58 -11.30 -7.42 8.81
N PHE A 59 -12.09 -6.56 9.44
CA PHE A 59 -12.17 -5.13 9.16
C PHE A 59 -11.69 -4.34 10.37
N CYS A 60 -11.01 -3.22 10.13
CA CYS A 60 -10.48 -2.38 11.19
C CYS A 60 -10.47 -0.92 10.77
N VAL A 61 -10.89 -0.02 11.65
CA VAL A 61 -10.62 1.41 11.46
C VAL A 61 -9.26 1.73 12.06
N ASP A 62 -8.37 2.23 11.22
CA ASP A 62 -7.00 2.64 11.56
C ASP A 62 -6.82 4.14 11.30
N PRO A 63 -5.77 4.80 11.82
CA PRO A 63 -5.35 6.11 11.32
C PRO A 63 -4.77 5.99 9.89
N ILE A 64 -4.98 7.02 9.07
CA ILE A 64 -4.46 7.08 7.68
C ILE A 64 -2.93 6.97 7.65
N GLU A 65 -2.22 7.56 8.61
CA GLU A 65 -0.77 7.50 8.75
C GLU A 65 -0.23 6.08 8.88
N LYS A 66 -1.04 5.14 9.37
CA LYS A 66 -0.67 3.73 9.44
C LYS A 66 -0.66 3.03 8.07
N LYS A 67 -1.18 3.70 7.03
CA LYS A 67 -1.11 3.25 5.63
C LYS A 67 0.09 3.83 4.90
N PRO A 68 1.10 4.23 5.58
CA PRO A 68 2.06 5.33 5.46
C PRO A 68 1.64 6.39 4.43
N LEU A 69 0.55 7.10 4.76
CA LEU A 69 0.06 8.24 3.99
C LEU A 69 0.06 9.48 4.90
N ASN A 70 1.11 10.29 4.77
CA ASN A 70 1.29 11.49 5.57
C ASN A 70 0.77 12.75 4.88
N HIS A 71 0.51 12.69 3.58
CA HIS A 71 0.09 13.81 2.75
C HIS A 71 -1.29 13.59 2.08
N PHE A 72 -2.06 12.64 2.57
CA PHE A 72 -3.43 12.37 2.09
C PHE A 72 -4.39 12.38 3.26
N HIS A 73 -5.11 13.50 3.45
CA HIS A 73 -6.09 13.74 4.53
C HIS A 73 -5.57 13.34 5.92
N PRO A 74 -4.47 13.97 6.43
CA PRO A 74 -3.81 13.57 7.66
C PRO A 74 -4.73 13.61 8.88
N GLY A 75 -4.58 12.62 9.77
CA GLY A 75 -5.33 12.48 11.02
C GLY A 75 -6.74 11.90 10.86
N THR A 76 -7.12 11.46 9.66
CA THR A 76 -8.46 10.89 9.40
C THR A 76 -8.50 9.38 9.64
N PRO A 77 -9.68 8.83 9.99
CA PRO A 77 -9.88 7.39 10.08
C PRO A 77 -10.02 6.76 8.69
N ILE A 78 -9.52 5.53 8.55
CA ILE A 78 -9.61 4.73 7.33
C ILE A 78 -10.08 3.30 7.63
N LEU A 79 -11.15 2.85 6.97
CA LEU A 79 -11.62 1.47 7.08
C LEU A 79 -10.71 0.55 6.27
N SER A 80 -10.07 -0.39 6.93
CA SER A 80 -8.99 -1.21 6.36
C SER A 80 -9.35 -2.67 6.31
N PHE A 81 -9.06 -3.33 5.20
CA PHE A 81 -9.21 -4.77 5.08
C PHE A 81 -8.26 -5.39 4.06
N GLY A 82 -8.12 -6.70 4.16
CA GLY A 82 -7.44 -7.56 3.21
C GLY A 82 -8.08 -8.92 3.16
N THR A 83 -7.56 -9.80 2.31
CA THR A 83 -8.00 -11.19 2.19
C THR A 83 -6.88 -12.16 2.60
N ALA A 84 -6.94 -13.42 2.19
CA ALA A 84 -5.84 -14.38 2.33
C ALA A 84 -4.93 -14.35 1.11
N GLY A 85 -3.67 -14.74 1.27
CA GLY A 85 -2.71 -14.91 0.18
C GLY A 85 -1.99 -13.62 -0.26
N CYS A 86 -1.10 -13.75 -1.24
CA CYS A 86 -0.35 -12.63 -1.84
C CYS A 86 0.33 -13.10 -3.13
N ASN A 87 0.51 -12.20 -4.11
CA ASN A 87 1.27 -12.48 -5.34
C ASN A 87 2.79 -12.39 -5.16
N LEU A 88 3.28 -11.92 -4.00
CA LEU A 88 4.68 -11.92 -3.64
C LEU A 88 5.02 -13.03 -2.61
N ALA A 89 6.32 -13.39 -2.58
CA ALA A 89 6.86 -14.42 -1.69
C ALA A 89 7.87 -13.85 -0.68
N CYS A 90 7.66 -12.61 -0.22
CA CYS A 90 8.59 -11.89 0.66
C CYS A 90 8.97 -12.72 1.88
N LYS A 91 10.30 -12.96 2.08
CA LYS A 91 10.82 -13.72 3.20
C LYS A 91 10.75 -12.97 4.53
N PHE A 92 10.63 -11.64 4.45
CA PHE A 92 10.53 -10.69 5.57
C PHE A 92 9.10 -10.19 5.83
N CYS A 93 8.08 -10.92 5.36
CA CYS A 93 6.69 -10.47 5.45
C CYS A 93 6.25 -10.34 6.90
N GLN A 94 5.80 -9.15 7.30
CA GLN A 94 5.30 -8.87 8.66
C GLN A 94 3.82 -9.26 8.82
N ASN A 95 3.09 -9.47 7.70
CA ASN A 95 1.70 -9.97 7.69
C ASN A 95 1.66 -11.40 7.12
N TRP A 96 2.63 -12.23 7.49
CA TRP A 96 2.76 -13.58 6.91
C TRP A 96 1.60 -14.50 7.26
N ASP A 97 0.99 -14.33 8.41
CA ASP A 97 -0.20 -15.05 8.87
C ASP A 97 -1.37 -14.94 7.88
N ILE A 98 -1.58 -13.75 7.31
CA ILE A 98 -2.59 -13.48 6.28
C ILE A 98 -2.03 -13.78 4.89
N SER A 99 -0.88 -13.18 4.54
CA SER A 99 -0.35 -13.19 3.17
C SER A 99 0.21 -14.55 2.74
N LYS A 100 0.55 -15.44 3.66
CA LYS A 100 1.02 -16.80 3.37
C LYS A 100 -0.01 -17.86 3.73
N SER A 101 -1.18 -17.47 4.23
CA SER A 101 -2.26 -18.41 4.46
C SER A 101 -2.66 -19.13 3.18
N ARG A 102 -2.89 -20.43 3.32
CA ARG A 102 -3.44 -21.33 2.30
C ARG A 102 -4.80 -21.88 2.74
N GLU A 103 -5.36 -21.31 3.80
CA GLU A 103 -6.62 -21.70 4.40
C GLU A 103 -7.64 -20.59 4.19
N THR A 104 -8.86 -20.96 3.82
CA THR A 104 -9.97 -20.02 3.68
C THR A 104 -10.68 -19.75 5.00
N ASP A 105 -10.38 -20.54 6.03
CA ASP A 105 -11.03 -20.46 7.36
C ASP A 105 -10.67 -19.19 8.10
N ILE A 106 -9.52 -18.57 7.80
CA ILE A 106 -9.17 -17.25 8.33
C ILE A 106 -10.06 -16.11 7.78
N LEU A 107 -10.84 -16.38 6.73
CA LEU A 107 -11.76 -15.43 6.12
C LEU A 107 -13.12 -15.49 6.84
N GLY A 108 -13.10 -15.16 8.13
CA GLY A 108 -14.27 -15.23 9.01
C GLY A 108 -15.29 -14.10 8.83
N SER A 109 -14.93 -13.04 8.09
CA SER A 109 -15.79 -11.88 7.87
C SER A 109 -16.25 -11.82 6.42
N THR A 110 -17.53 -11.46 6.22
CA THR A 110 -18.11 -11.26 4.88
C THR A 110 -18.68 -9.86 4.76
N ALA A 111 -18.48 -9.22 3.62
CA ALA A 111 -19.10 -7.94 3.29
C ALA A 111 -19.21 -7.76 1.78
N THR A 112 -20.37 -7.30 1.32
CA THR A 112 -20.50 -6.82 -0.05
C THR A 112 -19.82 -5.46 -0.22
N PRO A 113 -19.53 -5.01 -1.45
CA PRO A 113 -19.03 -3.67 -1.71
C PRO A 113 -19.87 -2.57 -1.05
N ASP A 114 -21.19 -2.64 -1.18
CA ASP A 114 -22.11 -1.66 -0.59
C ASP A 114 -22.07 -1.66 0.94
N MET A 115 -21.96 -2.83 1.57
CA MET A 115 -21.82 -2.93 3.03
C MET A 115 -20.55 -2.24 3.52
N LEU A 116 -19.43 -2.39 2.82
CA LEU A 116 -18.16 -1.74 3.17
C LEU A 116 -18.23 -0.23 2.97
N ALA A 117 -18.78 0.23 1.87
CA ALA A 117 -18.94 1.65 1.59
C ALA A 117 -19.88 2.33 2.62
N GLU A 118 -20.98 1.66 2.97
CA GLU A 118 -21.91 2.15 3.98
C GLU A 118 -21.30 2.14 5.40
N ALA A 119 -20.56 1.08 5.76
CA ALA A 119 -19.85 1.02 7.03
C ALA A 119 -18.81 2.13 7.16
N ALA A 120 -18.03 2.40 6.11
CA ALA A 120 -17.07 3.49 6.11
C ALA A 120 -17.77 4.84 6.36
N ARG A 121 -18.88 5.11 5.68
CA ARG A 121 -19.69 6.33 5.86
C ARG A 121 -20.25 6.43 7.29
N GLN A 122 -20.81 5.36 7.84
CA GLN A 122 -21.39 5.35 9.19
C GLN A 122 -20.34 5.49 10.31
N LEU A 123 -19.10 5.07 10.05
CA LEU A 123 -17.98 5.18 10.97
C LEU A 123 -17.16 6.46 10.76
N ASP A 124 -17.68 7.41 9.97
CA ASP A 124 -17.01 8.65 9.59
C ASP A 124 -15.59 8.43 9.02
N CYS A 125 -15.35 7.27 8.40
CA CYS A 125 -14.11 7.00 7.69
C CYS A 125 -14.09 7.78 6.38
N MET A 126 -13.09 8.64 6.21
CA MET A 126 -12.92 9.40 4.96
C MET A 126 -12.56 8.49 3.79
N SER A 127 -11.94 7.35 4.08
CA SER A 127 -11.45 6.43 3.06
C SER A 127 -11.53 4.96 3.46
N ILE A 128 -11.41 4.08 2.44
CA ILE A 128 -11.25 2.62 2.60
C ILE A 128 -9.87 2.23 2.09
N ALA A 129 -9.10 1.45 2.87
CA ALA A 129 -7.80 0.90 2.47
C ALA A 129 -7.89 -0.57 2.10
N PHE A 130 -7.41 -0.90 0.90
CA PHE A 130 -7.10 -2.25 0.46
C PHE A 130 -5.65 -2.55 0.89
N THR A 131 -5.46 -3.40 1.92
CA THR A 131 -4.18 -3.51 2.63
C THR A 131 -3.95 -4.87 3.30
N TYR A 132 -2.93 -4.99 4.15
CA TYR A 132 -2.45 -6.17 4.89
C TYR A 132 -1.78 -7.22 4.00
N ASN A 133 -2.39 -7.64 2.91
CA ASN A 133 -1.80 -8.35 1.79
C ASN A 133 -1.91 -7.49 0.52
N ASP A 134 -1.37 -7.95 -0.61
CA ASP A 134 -1.42 -7.14 -1.83
C ASP A 134 -2.82 -7.13 -2.43
N PRO A 135 -3.49 -5.95 -2.59
CA PRO A 135 -4.84 -5.85 -3.14
C PRO A 135 -4.96 -6.29 -4.60
N VAL A 136 -3.86 -6.36 -5.34
CA VAL A 136 -3.85 -6.86 -6.71
C VAL A 136 -4.48 -8.24 -6.81
N ILE A 137 -4.28 -9.13 -5.82
CA ILE A 137 -4.79 -10.49 -5.91
C ILE A 137 -6.32 -10.59 -5.85
N PHE A 138 -6.97 -9.63 -5.20
CA PHE A 138 -8.43 -9.51 -5.11
C PHE A 138 -8.96 -8.31 -5.90
N HIS A 139 -8.34 -8.05 -7.04
CA HIS A 139 -8.55 -6.91 -7.93
C HIS A 139 -10.03 -6.59 -8.15
N GLU A 140 -10.83 -7.56 -8.57
CA GLU A 140 -12.25 -7.36 -8.87
C GLU A 140 -13.04 -6.90 -7.64
N TYR A 141 -12.75 -7.48 -6.47
CA TYR A 141 -13.39 -7.07 -5.23
C TYR A 141 -12.97 -5.67 -4.80
N ALA A 142 -11.68 -5.34 -4.92
CA ALA A 142 -11.19 -4.00 -4.62
C ALA A 142 -11.81 -2.93 -5.54
N VAL A 143 -11.93 -3.21 -6.85
CA VAL A 143 -12.57 -2.31 -7.82
C VAL A 143 -14.05 -2.15 -7.52
N ASP A 144 -14.78 -3.25 -7.27
CA ASP A 144 -16.21 -3.21 -6.93
C ASP A 144 -16.45 -2.37 -5.65
N VAL A 145 -15.60 -2.55 -4.61
CA VAL A 145 -15.67 -1.75 -3.37
C VAL A 145 -15.34 -0.28 -3.63
N ALA A 146 -14.32 0.01 -4.44
CA ALA A 146 -13.94 1.39 -4.75
C ALA A 146 -15.03 2.14 -5.53
N GLN A 147 -15.76 1.45 -6.41
CA GLN A 147 -16.92 2.01 -7.10
C GLN A 147 -18.04 2.36 -6.11
N ALA A 148 -18.42 1.42 -5.24
CA ALA A 148 -19.44 1.64 -4.22
C ALA A 148 -19.05 2.75 -3.21
N ALA A 149 -17.77 2.82 -2.85
CA ALA A 149 -17.22 3.86 -1.97
C ALA A 149 -17.33 5.25 -2.62
N ARG A 150 -16.96 5.37 -3.90
CA ARG A 150 -17.06 6.63 -4.67
C ARG A 150 -18.48 7.16 -4.74
N GLU A 151 -19.49 6.31 -4.91
CA GLU A 151 -20.91 6.68 -4.90
C GLU A 151 -21.36 7.27 -3.55
N LYS A 152 -20.65 6.94 -2.47
CA LYS A 152 -20.93 7.43 -1.10
C LYS A 152 -19.98 8.56 -0.66
N GLY A 153 -19.13 9.06 -1.56
CA GLY A 153 -18.15 10.12 -1.25
C GLY A 153 -17.00 9.65 -0.36
N VAL A 154 -16.69 8.36 -0.36
CA VAL A 154 -15.59 7.75 0.40
C VAL A 154 -14.42 7.46 -0.55
N TYR A 155 -13.23 7.90 -0.20
CA TYR A 155 -12.00 7.67 -0.98
C TYR A 155 -11.51 6.23 -0.90
N SER A 156 -10.77 5.81 -1.92
CA SER A 156 -10.18 4.48 -2.05
C SER A 156 -8.66 4.55 -2.03
N VAL A 157 -8.03 3.78 -1.16
CA VAL A 157 -6.59 3.78 -0.92
C VAL A 157 -6.00 2.39 -1.14
N ALA A 158 -4.99 2.30 -1.99
CA ALA A 158 -4.21 1.07 -2.18
C ALA A 158 -2.93 1.09 -1.35
N VAL A 159 -2.71 0.05 -0.53
CA VAL A 159 -1.39 -0.25 0.07
C VAL A 159 -0.88 -1.51 -0.60
N THR A 160 0.04 -1.35 -1.56
CA THR A 160 0.39 -2.39 -2.52
C THR A 160 1.90 -2.47 -2.77
N ALA A 161 2.36 -3.61 -3.26
CA ALA A 161 3.72 -3.75 -3.78
C ALA A 161 3.86 -3.30 -5.25
N GLY A 162 2.78 -2.87 -5.90
CA GLY A 162 2.79 -2.43 -7.29
C GLY A 162 3.11 -3.52 -8.31
N TYR A 163 3.04 -4.81 -7.93
CA TYR A 163 3.38 -5.93 -8.80
C TYR A 163 2.15 -6.41 -9.58
N ILE A 164 1.81 -5.66 -10.63
CA ILE A 164 0.59 -5.80 -11.45
C ILE A 164 0.93 -5.60 -12.93
N CYS A 165 0.30 -6.35 -13.82
CA CYS A 165 0.46 -6.19 -15.27
C CYS A 165 -0.20 -4.91 -15.77
N GLU A 166 0.17 -4.46 -16.98
CA GLU A 166 -0.23 -3.17 -17.53
C GLU A 166 -1.75 -2.98 -17.61
N GLU A 167 -2.47 -3.91 -18.24
CA GLU A 167 -3.91 -3.80 -18.44
C GLU A 167 -4.70 -3.73 -17.12
N PRO A 168 -4.55 -4.69 -16.17
CA PRO A 168 -5.24 -4.60 -14.89
C PRO A 168 -4.80 -3.40 -14.05
N ARG A 169 -3.56 -2.91 -14.21
CA ARG A 169 -3.05 -1.70 -13.57
C ARG A 169 -3.88 -0.47 -13.98
N ARG A 170 -4.21 -0.35 -15.27
CA ARG A 170 -5.04 0.75 -15.80
C ARG A 170 -6.44 0.77 -15.17
N GLU A 171 -7.06 -0.37 -15.00
CA GLU A 171 -8.36 -0.47 -14.34
C GLU A 171 -8.24 -0.19 -12.85
N PHE A 172 -7.27 -0.81 -12.16
CA PHE A 172 -7.11 -0.69 -10.72
C PHE A 172 -6.95 0.76 -10.26
N PHE A 173 -5.96 1.47 -10.83
CA PHE A 173 -5.65 2.83 -10.40
C PHE A 173 -6.66 3.89 -10.89
N ARG A 174 -7.54 3.59 -11.85
CA ARG A 174 -8.67 4.46 -12.18
C ARG A 174 -9.62 4.69 -11.01
N TYR A 175 -9.67 3.76 -10.07
CA TYR A 175 -10.55 3.80 -8.91
C TYR A 175 -9.83 4.09 -7.60
N MET A 176 -8.52 4.30 -7.63
CA MET A 176 -7.75 4.64 -6.44
C MET A 176 -7.50 6.14 -6.37
N ASP A 177 -7.84 6.75 -5.23
CA ASP A 177 -7.60 8.17 -4.98
C ASP A 177 -6.19 8.40 -4.41
N ALA A 178 -5.67 7.43 -3.64
CA ALA A 178 -4.29 7.43 -3.17
C ALA A 178 -3.69 6.02 -3.14
N ALA A 179 -2.38 5.96 -3.21
CA ALA A 179 -1.61 4.72 -3.06
C ALA A 179 -0.35 4.93 -2.21
N ASN A 180 -0.11 4.00 -1.30
CA ASN A 180 1.23 3.78 -0.77
C ASN A 180 1.81 2.54 -1.46
N VAL A 181 2.91 2.72 -2.19
CA VAL A 181 3.56 1.63 -2.92
C VAL A 181 4.86 1.24 -2.24
N ASP A 182 4.99 -0.03 -1.92
CA ASP A 182 6.21 -0.61 -1.39
C ASP A 182 7.32 -0.72 -2.45
N LEU A 183 8.19 0.27 -2.55
CA LEU A 183 9.47 0.15 -3.25
C LEU A 183 10.48 -0.53 -2.30
N LYS A 184 10.47 -1.88 -2.30
CA LYS A 184 11.11 -2.68 -1.25
C LYS A 184 12.64 -2.64 -1.26
N ALA A 185 13.25 -2.35 -2.39
CA ALA A 185 14.70 -2.23 -2.62
C ALA A 185 14.95 -1.63 -4.00
N PHE A 186 16.21 -1.31 -4.31
CA PHE A 186 16.56 -0.77 -5.62
C PHE A 186 17.53 -1.69 -6.40
N THR A 187 17.44 -2.99 -6.15
CA THR A 187 18.17 -4.02 -6.89
C THR A 187 17.26 -5.18 -7.30
N ASP A 188 17.38 -5.64 -8.55
CA ASP A 188 16.64 -6.81 -9.03
C ASP A 188 17.01 -8.09 -8.26
N ALA A 189 18.27 -8.17 -7.80
CA ALA A 189 18.74 -9.29 -6.99
C ALA A 189 17.96 -9.43 -5.66
N PHE A 190 17.64 -8.31 -4.99
CA PHE A 190 16.80 -8.32 -3.79
C PHE A 190 15.38 -8.79 -4.13
N TYR A 191 14.78 -8.19 -5.15
CA TYR A 191 13.43 -8.54 -5.57
C TYR A 191 13.30 -10.03 -5.92
N ARG A 192 14.21 -10.58 -6.74
CA ARG A 192 14.18 -12.01 -7.10
C ARG A 192 14.41 -12.94 -5.91
N LYS A 193 15.40 -12.66 -5.07
CA LYS A 193 15.81 -13.57 -3.98
C LYS A 193 14.90 -13.48 -2.73
N LEU A 194 14.41 -12.29 -2.40
CA LEU A 194 13.69 -12.04 -1.15
C LEU A 194 12.20 -11.81 -1.34
N CYS A 195 11.76 -11.22 -2.47
CA CYS A 195 10.35 -10.96 -2.76
C CYS A 195 9.77 -11.98 -3.76
N GLY A 196 10.64 -12.61 -4.58
CA GLY A 196 10.24 -13.48 -5.67
C GLY A 196 9.53 -12.72 -6.79
N ALA A 197 9.90 -11.49 -7.09
CA ALA A 197 9.32 -10.59 -8.08
C ALA A 197 10.42 -9.92 -8.91
N GLY A 198 10.08 -9.13 -9.91
CA GLY A 198 11.00 -8.25 -10.65
C GLY A 198 10.89 -6.81 -10.15
N LEU A 199 12.00 -6.08 -10.10
CA LEU A 199 12.01 -4.66 -9.76
C LEU A 199 11.35 -3.83 -10.87
N SER A 200 11.63 -4.13 -12.15
CA SER A 200 11.11 -3.37 -13.29
C SER A 200 9.59 -3.26 -13.29
N ASP A 201 8.87 -4.35 -12.99
CA ASP A 201 7.40 -4.36 -12.97
C ASP A 201 6.83 -3.35 -11.95
N VAL A 202 7.55 -3.16 -10.82
CA VAL A 202 7.17 -2.19 -9.79
C VAL A 202 7.49 -0.77 -10.23
N LEU A 203 8.66 -0.54 -10.85
CA LEU A 203 9.02 0.77 -11.40
C LEU A 203 8.05 1.22 -12.48
N ASP A 204 7.65 0.33 -13.40
CA ASP A 204 6.63 0.60 -14.42
C ASP A 204 5.27 1.00 -13.80
N THR A 205 4.94 0.40 -12.66
CA THR A 205 3.70 0.78 -11.93
C THR A 205 3.83 2.16 -11.30
N LEU A 206 4.97 2.49 -10.72
CA LEU A 206 5.21 3.82 -10.14
C LEU A 206 5.17 4.92 -11.21
N LEU A 207 5.80 4.69 -12.37
CA LEU A 207 5.75 5.62 -13.51
C LEU A 207 4.32 5.82 -13.99
N TYR A 208 3.56 4.73 -14.14
CA TYR A 208 2.16 4.81 -14.55
C TYR A 208 1.31 5.64 -13.56
N ILE A 209 1.41 5.35 -12.26
CA ILE A 209 0.66 6.11 -11.25
C ILE A 209 1.02 7.58 -11.33
N ARG A 210 2.30 7.91 -11.42
CA ARG A 210 2.78 9.28 -11.38
C ARG A 210 2.41 10.12 -12.62
N HIS A 211 2.43 9.51 -13.81
CA HIS A 211 2.33 10.24 -15.06
C HIS A 211 1.00 10.05 -15.80
N GLU A 212 0.26 8.98 -15.49
CA GLU A 212 -0.95 8.60 -16.22
C GLU A 212 -2.22 8.63 -15.37
N THR A 213 -2.11 8.99 -14.07
CA THR A 213 -3.27 9.03 -13.15
C THR A 213 -3.23 10.24 -12.23
N ASP A 214 -4.39 10.55 -11.62
CA ASP A 214 -4.51 11.54 -10.55
C ASP A 214 -4.33 10.93 -9.15
N THR A 215 -3.98 9.65 -9.05
CA THR A 215 -3.79 8.96 -7.76
C THR A 215 -2.63 9.58 -6.98
N TRP A 216 -2.87 10.05 -5.76
CA TRP A 216 -1.82 10.52 -4.88
C TRP A 216 -0.87 9.36 -4.53
N LEU A 217 0.44 9.57 -4.67
CA LEU A 217 1.45 8.54 -4.48
C LEU A 217 2.38 8.86 -3.33
N GLU A 218 2.51 7.92 -2.38
CA GLU A 218 3.60 7.88 -1.40
C GLU A 218 4.31 6.52 -1.47
N LEU A 219 5.59 6.48 -1.12
CA LEU A 219 6.42 5.29 -1.19
C LEU A 219 6.78 4.76 0.19
N THR A 220 6.93 3.45 0.32
CA THR A 220 7.48 2.84 1.53
C THR A 220 8.63 1.90 1.20
N THR A 221 9.74 2.02 1.95
CA THR A 221 10.86 1.08 1.91
C THR A 221 11.14 0.55 3.31
N LEU A 222 10.87 -0.75 3.51
CA LEU A 222 11.28 -1.44 4.72
C LEU A 222 12.78 -1.72 4.64
N LEU A 223 13.57 -1.04 5.47
CA LEU A 223 15.03 -1.22 5.50
C LEU A 223 15.41 -2.44 6.32
N ILE A 224 16.17 -3.34 5.71
CA ILE A 224 16.60 -4.61 6.32
C ILE A 224 18.13 -4.61 6.42
N PRO A 225 18.72 -4.73 7.63
CA PRO A 225 20.15 -4.64 7.83
C PRO A 225 20.95 -5.60 6.95
N GLY A 226 21.91 -5.05 6.21
CA GLY A 226 22.79 -5.79 5.31
C GLY A 226 22.12 -6.32 4.03
N ARG A 227 20.92 -5.83 3.69
CA ARG A 227 20.18 -6.29 2.49
C ARG A 227 19.88 -5.16 1.51
N ASN A 228 19.26 -4.07 1.97
CA ASN A 228 18.85 -2.92 1.16
C ASN A 228 19.09 -1.57 1.88
N ASP A 229 19.93 -1.57 2.93
CA ASP A 229 20.23 -0.41 3.77
C ASP A 229 21.57 0.24 3.45
N GLY A 230 22.25 -0.15 2.37
CA GLY A 230 23.52 0.41 1.93
C GLY A 230 23.37 1.77 1.27
N ASP A 231 24.29 2.72 1.56
CA ASP A 231 24.23 4.10 1.07
C ASP A 231 24.12 4.17 -0.46
N ARG A 232 24.93 3.39 -1.17
CA ARG A 232 24.95 3.38 -2.65
C ARG A 232 23.60 2.99 -3.26
N GLU A 233 22.92 2.02 -2.67
CA GLU A 233 21.58 1.60 -3.14
C GLU A 233 20.52 2.67 -2.81
N LEU A 234 20.57 3.25 -1.58
CA LEU A 234 19.69 4.32 -1.17
C LEU A 234 19.85 5.57 -2.04
N GLU A 235 21.10 5.97 -2.35
CA GLU A 235 21.39 7.09 -3.24
C GLU A 235 20.84 6.84 -4.67
N ALA A 236 21.03 5.63 -5.20
CA ALA A 236 20.50 5.27 -6.53
C ALA A 236 18.97 5.32 -6.56
N MET A 237 18.31 4.79 -5.52
CA MET A 237 16.87 4.83 -5.38
C MET A 237 16.36 6.27 -5.27
N CYS A 238 16.97 7.10 -4.43
CA CYS A 238 16.55 8.48 -4.24
C CYS A 238 16.71 9.33 -5.51
N ARG A 239 17.83 9.16 -6.25
CA ARG A 239 18.00 9.80 -7.57
C ARG A 239 16.90 9.41 -8.54
N TRP A 240 16.64 8.12 -8.69
CA TRP A 240 15.57 7.65 -9.57
C TRP A 240 14.21 8.24 -9.17
N ILE A 241 13.88 8.29 -7.88
CA ILE A 241 12.63 8.88 -7.40
C ILE A 241 12.53 10.35 -7.82
N VAL A 242 13.60 11.14 -7.63
CA VAL A 242 13.59 12.56 -7.98
C VAL A 242 13.53 12.77 -9.49
N ASP A 243 14.28 12.00 -10.25
CA ASP A 243 14.37 12.13 -11.70
C ASP A 243 13.08 11.68 -12.40
N GLU A 244 12.48 10.59 -11.96
CA GLU A 244 11.37 9.94 -12.64
C GLU A 244 10.00 10.28 -12.02
N LEU A 245 9.91 10.43 -10.70
CA LEU A 245 8.63 10.71 -10.01
C LEU A 245 8.52 12.16 -9.52
N GLY A 246 9.64 12.83 -9.40
CA GLY A 246 9.72 14.20 -8.91
C GLY A 246 10.00 14.29 -7.39
N PRO A 247 10.46 15.48 -6.93
CA PRO A 247 10.90 15.69 -5.54
C PRO A 247 9.77 15.70 -4.52
N ASP A 248 8.53 15.80 -4.97
CA ASP A 248 7.34 15.94 -4.12
C ASP A 248 6.70 14.63 -3.70
N VAL A 249 7.12 13.49 -4.25
CA VAL A 249 6.63 12.17 -3.85
C VAL A 249 7.23 11.78 -2.50
N PRO A 250 6.43 11.64 -1.43
CA PRO A 250 6.93 11.29 -0.11
C PRO A 250 7.47 9.86 -0.05
N ILE A 251 8.56 9.66 0.72
CA ILE A 251 9.09 8.34 1.01
C ILE A 251 9.14 8.05 2.50
N HIS A 252 8.72 6.84 2.88
CA HIS A 252 8.72 6.34 4.25
C HIS A 252 9.76 5.22 4.39
N PHE A 253 10.82 5.45 5.17
CA PHE A 253 11.77 4.41 5.56
C PHE A 253 11.31 3.77 6.85
N SER A 254 10.88 2.52 6.79
CA SER A 254 10.36 1.78 7.94
C SER A 254 11.39 0.79 8.48
N ALA A 255 11.44 0.64 9.81
CA ALA A 255 12.30 -0.33 10.47
C ALA A 255 11.76 -1.75 10.29
N PHE A 256 12.63 -2.65 9.88
CA PHE A 256 12.39 -4.09 9.90
C PHE A 256 12.55 -4.63 11.32
N HIS A 257 11.71 -5.58 11.71
CA HIS A 257 11.92 -6.44 12.86
C HIS A 257 11.96 -7.92 12.41
N PRO A 258 12.69 -8.79 13.12
CA PRO A 258 12.80 -10.22 12.80
C PRO A 258 11.44 -10.90 12.72
N ASP A 259 11.10 -11.43 11.55
CA ASP A 259 9.82 -12.12 11.34
C ASP A 259 9.90 -13.18 10.24
N TRP A 260 8.88 -14.04 10.16
CA TRP A 260 8.68 -15.09 9.17
C TRP A 260 9.94 -15.94 8.91
N LYS A 261 10.58 -15.75 7.73
CA LYS A 261 11.78 -16.50 7.29
C LYS A 261 13.09 -15.73 7.49
N MET A 262 13.05 -14.61 8.19
CA MET A 262 14.22 -13.77 8.45
C MET A 262 14.34 -13.43 9.95
N LYS A 263 14.15 -14.44 10.80
CA LYS A 263 14.29 -14.32 12.26
C LYS A 263 15.75 -14.23 12.73
N ASP A 264 16.67 -14.55 11.85
CA ASP A 264 18.12 -14.49 12.04
C ASP A 264 18.73 -13.11 11.70
N VAL A 265 17.96 -12.21 11.13
CA VAL A 265 18.40 -10.84 10.79
C VAL A 265 18.01 -9.91 11.95
N PRO A 266 18.92 -9.06 12.44
CA PRO A 266 18.61 -8.14 13.54
C PRO A 266 17.60 -7.08 13.11
N ALA A 267 16.87 -6.51 14.08
CA ALA A 267 16.00 -5.37 13.85
C ALA A 267 16.79 -4.16 13.35
N THR A 268 16.16 -3.31 12.54
CA THR A 268 16.79 -2.11 12.00
C THR A 268 16.99 -1.07 13.11
N ALA A 269 18.23 -0.63 13.27
CA ALA A 269 18.54 0.43 14.23
C ALA A 269 17.94 1.77 13.80
N PRO A 270 17.41 2.61 14.72
CA PRO A 270 16.88 3.93 14.39
C PRO A 270 17.86 4.82 13.59
N ALA A 271 19.16 4.74 13.91
CA ALA A 271 20.21 5.47 13.19
C ALA A 271 20.28 5.14 11.68
N THR A 272 19.91 3.91 11.28
CA THR A 272 19.82 3.51 9.86
C THR A 272 18.72 4.28 9.15
N LEU A 273 17.56 4.46 9.78
CA LEU A 273 16.43 5.22 9.21
C LEU A 273 16.77 6.71 9.11
N THR A 274 17.35 7.29 10.18
CA THR A 274 17.79 8.69 10.18
C THR A 274 18.83 8.94 9.08
N ARG A 275 19.76 8.00 8.86
CA ARG A 275 20.74 8.06 7.77
C ARG A 275 20.07 8.00 6.40
N ALA A 276 19.14 7.07 6.18
CA ALA A 276 18.39 6.94 4.92
C ALA A 276 17.57 8.21 4.62
N ARG A 277 16.88 8.76 5.64
CA ARG A 277 16.14 10.03 5.52
C ARG A 277 17.09 11.18 5.11
N ARG A 278 18.25 11.28 5.73
CA ARG A 278 19.26 12.31 5.38
C ARG A 278 19.76 12.16 3.94
N ILE A 279 20.00 10.91 3.47
CA ILE A 279 20.38 10.63 2.08
C ILE A 279 19.27 11.09 1.14
N ALA A 280 18.02 10.75 1.41
CA ALA A 280 16.88 11.13 0.58
C ALA A 280 16.75 12.64 0.44
N MET A 281 16.82 13.38 1.54
CA MET A 281 16.77 14.84 1.54
C MET A 281 17.98 15.46 0.82
N ALA A 282 19.18 14.90 0.97
CA ALA A 282 20.37 15.38 0.27
C ALA A 282 20.29 15.18 -1.25
N HIS A 283 19.53 14.19 -1.72
CA HIS A 283 19.25 13.96 -3.14
C HIS A 283 18.02 14.72 -3.68
N GLY A 284 17.40 15.59 -2.86
CA GLY A 284 16.34 16.49 -3.31
C GLY A 284 14.91 16.01 -3.04
N ILE A 285 14.69 14.86 -2.39
CA ILE A 285 13.36 14.46 -1.93
C ILE A 285 12.94 15.44 -0.82
N ARG A 286 11.79 16.10 -1.01
CA ARG A 286 11.28 17.11 -0.07
C ARG A 286 10.69 16.53 1.19
N TYR A 287 10.12 15.33 1.10
CA TYR A 287 9.37 14.69 2.17
C TYR A 287 9.86 13.25 2.39
N ALA A 288 10.70 13.07 3.40
CA ALA A 288 11.24 11.77 3.78
C ALA A 288 10.96 11.50 5.26
N TYR A 289 10.40 10.34 5.55
CA TYR A 289 9.90 9.96 6.87
C TYR A 289 10.60 8.72 7.41
N THR A 290 10.63 8.59 8.75
CA THR A 290 11.00 7.38 9.46
C THR A 290 9.74 6.72 10.05
N GLY A 291 9.67 5.40 10.00
CA GLY A 291 8.52 4.62 10.49
C GLY A 291 8.92 3.39 11.29
N ASN A 292 7.99 2.84 12.07
CA ASN A 292 8.19 1.72 13.00
C ASN A 292 9.26 2.00 14.08
N VAL A 293 9.56 3.27 14.34
CA VAL A 293 10.42 3.75 15.43
C VAL A 293 9.78 5.00 16.03
N HIS A 294 10.08 5.27 17.31
CA HIS A 294 9.70 6.53 17.93
C HIS A 294 10.72 7.61 17.53
N ASP A 295 10.36 8.42 16.56
CA ASP A 295 11.16 9.53 16.03
C ASP A 295 10.22 10.67 15.60
N PRO A 296 9.77 11.52 16.53
CA PRO A 296 8.86 12.62 16.20
C PRO A 296 9.42 13.57 15.13
N ALA A 297 10.72 13.83 15.12
CA ALA A 297 11.36 14.67 14.11
C ALA A 297 11.36 14.00 12.72
N GLY A 298 11.60 12.68 12.67
CA GLY A 298 11.55 11.92 11.43
C GLY A 298 10.12 11.61 10.95
N GLY A 299 9.12 11.65 11.85
CA GLY A 299 7.71 11.45 11.51
C GLY A 299 6.97 12.72 11.10
N SER A 300 7.49 13.90 11.48
CA SER A 300 6.86 15.19 11.23
C SER A 300 7.15 15.75 9.83
N THR A 301 6.23 16.56 9.30
CA THR A 301 6.37 17.25 8.02
C THR A 301 6.95 18.65 8.22
N PHE A 302 8.01 18.95 7.47
CA PHE A 302 8.66 20.25 7.48
C PHE A 302 8.57 20.92 6.11
N CYS A 303 8.50 22.24 6.09
CA CYS A 303 8.55 23.02 4.86
C CYS A 303 9.90 22.83 4.17
N TYR A 304 9.89 22.39 2.93
CA TYR A 304 11.11 22.16 2.16
C TYR A 304 11.87 23.47 1.86
N GLN A 305 11.17 24.63 1.87
CA GLN A 305 11.76 25.91 1.52
C GLN A 305 12.34 26.64 2.75
N CYS A 306 11.63 26.70 3.88
CA CYS A 306 12.05 27.48 5.05
C CYS A 306 12.36 26.62 6.29
N GLY A 307 12.15 25.32 6.24
CA GLY A 307 12.42 24.41 7.36
C GLY A 307 11.43 24.48 8.53
N SER A 308 10.38 25.33 8.46
CA SER A 308 9.36 25.39 9.51
C SER A 308 8.60 24.08 9.64
N LEU A 309 8.25 23.70 10.87
CA LEU A 309 7.36 22.57 11.12
C LEU A 309 5.98 22.87 10.54
N LEU A 310 5.46 22.00 9.70
CA LEU A 310 4.12 22.10 9.09
C LEU A 310 3.11 21.23 9.80
N ILE A 311 3.45 19.95 10.03
CA ILE A 311 2.61 18.99 10.73
C ILE A 311 3.46 18.23 11.72
N GLY A 312 3.23 18.48 13.02
CA GLY A 312 3.87 17.72 14.08
C GLY A 312 3.24 16.33 14.21
N ARG A 313 4.07 15.28 14.41
CA ARG A 313 3.58 13.92 14.65
C ARG A 313 4.33 13.24 15.79
N ASP A 314 3.56 12.60 16.67
CA ASP A 314 4.03 11.59 17.61
C ASP A 314 3.33 10.26 17.29
N TRP A 315 4.02 9.39 16.57
CA TRP A 315 3.43 8.22 15.91
C TRP A 315 2.31 8.63 14.95
N TYR A 316 1.08 8.27 15.26
CA TYR A 316 -0.15 8.55 14.49
C TYR A 316 -0.96 9.71 15.07
N GLU A 317 -0.44 10.38 16.10
CA GLU A 317 -1.10 11.51 16.74
C GLU A 317 -0.55 12.81 16.17
N LEU A 318 -1.45 13.65 15.64
CA LEU A 318 -1.06 14.93 15.08
C LEU A 318 -1.02 15.99 16.20
N GLY A 319 0.04 16.78 16.18
CA GLY A 319 0.25 17.93 17.06
C GLY A 319 0.05 19.25 16.32
N GLU A 320 1.14 20.03 16.20
CA GLU A 320 1.11 21.32 15.51
C GLU A 320 0.64 21.17 14.06
N TRP A 321 -0.17 22.14 13.64
CA TRP A 321 -0.64 22.27 12.27
C TRP A 321 -0.40 23.70 11.79
N GLN A 322 0.51 23.88 10.84
CA GLN A 322 0.96 25.16 10.32
C GLN A 322 0.74 25.27 8.79
N LEU A 323 -0.20 24.51 8.27
CA LEU A 323 -0.68 24.69 6.90
C LEU A 323 -1.91 25.60 6.92
N ASP A 324 -2.01 26.47 5.91
CA ASP A 324 -3.23 27.22 5.62
C ASP A 324 -4.28 26.34 4.92
N ALA A 325 -5.44 26.92 4.60
CA ALA A 325 -6.55 26.21 3.97
C ALA A 325 -6.23 25.70 2.54
N ASP A 326 -5.18 26.26 1.91
CA ASP A 326 -4.73 25.86 0.57
C ASP A 326 -3.53 24.89 0.63
N GLY A 327 -3.18 24.37 1.82
CA GLY A 327 -2.04 23.47 2.02
C GLY A 327 -0.69 24.14 1.86
N ARG A 328 -0.58 25.44 2.17
CA ARG A 328 0.66 26.20 2.10
C ARG A 328 1.28 26.42 3.47
N CYS A 329 2.59 26.57 3.50
CA CYS A 329 3.33 26.90 4.71
C CYS A 329 2.88 28.25 5.29
N GLY A 330 2.39 28.27 6.53
CA GLY A 330 1.97 29.49 7.21
C GLY A 330 3.09 30.51 7.44
N ASN A 331 4.39 30.12 7.28
CA ASN A 331 5.53 31.01 7.44
C ASN A 331 6.02 31.63 6.12
N CYS A 332 6.11 30.87 5.02
CA CYS A 332 6.68 31.35 3.77
C CYS A 332 5.78 31.15 2.53
N ALA A 333 4.56 30.68 2.73
CA ALA A 333 3.56 30.41 1.69
C ALA A 333 3.99 29.38 0.61
N ALA A 334 5.07 28.63 0.80
CA ALA A 334 5.44 27.53 -0.08
C ALA A 334 4.35 26.45 -0.05
N ALA A 335 3.94 25.95 -1.21
CA ALA A 335 2.97 24.87 -1.30
C ALA A 335 3.56 23.56 -0.75
N CYS A 336 2.82 22.88 0.14
CA CYS A 336 3.11 21.52 0.55
C CYS A 336 2.34 20.59 -0.39
N ALA A 337 3.03 19.70 -1.10
CA ALA A 337 2.37 18.76 -1.99
C ALA A 337 1.56 17.74 -1.17
N GLY A 338 0.31 17.49 -1.57
CA GLY A 338 -0.60 16.58 -0.86
C GLY A 338 -2.07 17.00 -0.95
N HIS A 339 -2.91 16.24 -0.30
CA HIS A 339 -4.32 16.53 -0.10
C HIS A 339 -4.55 16.85 1.37
N PHE A 340 -4.73 18.11 1.68
CA PHE A 340 -4.89 18.61 3.05
C PHE A 340 -6.26 19.26 3.22
N ASP A 341 -6.89 18.99 4.36
CA ASP A 341 -8.11 19.68 4.76
C ASP A 341 -7.75 21.00 5.49
N ALA A 342 -8.73 21.90 5.65
CA ALA A 342 -8.52 23.16 6.35
C ALA A 342 -8.08 22.98 7.82
N SER A 343 -8.29 21.79 8.38
CA SER A 343 -7.83 21.38 9.71
C SER A 343 -7.56 19.87 9.70
N PRO A 344 -6.61 19.40 10.55
CA PRO A 344 -6.31 17.98 10.63
C PRO A 344 -7.47 17.15 11.13
N GLY A 345 -7.54 15.89 10.72
CA GLY A 345 -8.37 14.90 11.38
C GLY A 345 -7.93 14.70 12.84
N LYS A 346 -8.82 14.14 13.67
CA LYS A 346 -8.61 13.98 15.13
C LYS A 346 -8.71 12.52 15.57
N TRP A 347 -8.47 11.57 14.66
CA TRP A 347 -8.59 10.15 14.98
C TRP A 347 -7.53 9.68 15.98
N GLY A 348 -6.29 10.15 15.84
CA GLY A 348 -5.14 9.76 16.65
C GLY A 348 -4.72 8.32 16.38
N ARG A 349 -4.14 7.65 17.41
CA ARG A 349 -3.56 6.30 17.31
C ARG A 349 -4.56 5.15 17.51
N LYS A 350 -5.84 5.42 17.53
CA LYS A 350 -6.87 4.40 17.81
C LYS A 350 -6.88 3.33 16.70
N ARG A 351 -7.07 2.08 17.12
CA ARG A 351 -7.37 0.95 16.25
C ARG A 351 -8.69 0.34 16.71
N MET A 352 -9.68 0.28 15.83
CA MET A 352 -11.01 -0.21 16.17
C MET A 352 -11.41 -1.36 15.24
N PRO A 353 -11.41 -2.62 15.72
CA PRO A 353 -11.98 -3.74 14.98
C PRO A 353 -13.47 -3.48 14.68
N VAL A 354 -13.90 -3.83 13.48
CA VAL A 354 -15.27 -3.66 13.00
C VAL A 354 -15.89 -5.01 12.71
N LEU A 355 -17.06 -5.27 13.29
CA LEU A 355 -17.90 -6.41 12.94
C LEU A 355 -19.02 -5.90 12.05
N LEU A 356 -19.03 -6.39 10.82
CA LEU A 356 -20.13 -6.14 9.88
C LEU A 356 -21.13 -7.29 10.04
N SER A 357 -22.28 -6.99 10.62
CA SER A 357 -23.42 -7.90 10.65
C SER A 357 -24.18 -7.76 9.33
N GLY A 358 -24.24 -8.83 8.57
CA GLY A 358 -25.09 -8.95 7.37
C GLY A 358 -26.54 -9.20 7.73
#